data_5cf73c2f95761c8e2b37953af0d1311c
#
_entry.id   5cf73c2f95761c8e2b37953af0d1311c
#
_cell.length_a   1.000
_cell.length_b   1.000
_cell.length_c   1.000
_cell.angle_alpha   90.00
_cell.angle_beta   90.00
_cell.angle_gamma   90.00
#
_symmetry.space_group_name_H-M   'P 1'
#
loop_
_entity.id
_entity.type
_entity.pdbx_description
1 polymer ?
#
loop_
_entity_poly.entity_id
_entity_poly.type
_entity_poly.pdbx_seq_one_letter_code
_entity_poly.pdbx_strand_id
1 'polypeptide(L)'
;MEEKIIKIEPIDPKDFFGPHNKNIKALKTNFPDLKIVARGNQIKAFGKHDDLTELELRINKIISYFLKYNILSDNEIETLLTKSDLELDTSNDSHKPILHGVSGRVIKARTLNQRKIIDSVMKNDMVFAIGPAGTGKTYTGIALAVKALKNKNVKKIILTRPAIEAGENLGFLPGDLKDKLDPYMQPLYDSLKDMIPAEKLKKYLEDEVIQIAPLAFMRGRTLDHAFVILDEGQNTTHSQMKMFLTRMGKNTKFIITGDPGQVDLPRNAISGIKEAVLILKNTPGIGIVHLDESDVIRNKLVKKIVNAYRNIGNNS
;
A
#
# COMPACT_ATOMS: atom_id res chain seq x y z
N MET A 1 -33.61 -24.69 -17.96
CA MET A 1 -32.96 -23.37 -18.01
C MET A 1 -33.93 -22.37 -17.46
N GLU A 2 -33.57 -21.70 -16.39
CA GLU A 2 -34.40 -20.67 -15.79
C GLU A 2 -33.99 -19.29 -16.37
N GLU A 3 -34.92 -18.34 -16.34
CA GLU A 3 -34.69 -16.94 -16.71
C GLU A 3 -34.74 -16.08 -15.45
N LYS A 4 -33.76 -15.17 -15.29
CA LYS A 4 -33.77 -14.16 -14.24
C LYS A 4 -33.57 -12.77 -14.82
N ILE A 5 -34.35 -11.80 -14.36
CA ILE A 5 -34.30 -10.41 -14.78
C ILE A 5 -33.83 -9.57 -13.58
N ILE A 6 -32.70 -8.92 -13.71
CA ILE A 6 -32.08 -8.11 -12.66
C ILE A 6 -32.12 -6.65 -13.11
N LYS A 7 -32.71 -5.76 -12.31
CA LYS A 7 -32.73 -4.31 -12.56
C LYS A 7 -31.49 -3.66 -11.97
N ILE A 8 -30.91 -2.73 -12.73
CA ILE A 8 -29.71 -1.97 -12.27
C ILE A 8 -30.03 -0.59 -11.71
N GLU A 9 -31.33 -0.34 -11.41
CA GLU A 9 -31.79 0.92 -10.79
C GLU A 9 -31.20 1.09 -9.38
N PRO A 10 -30.85 2.35 -8.97
CA PRO A 10 -31.06 3.63 -9.67
C PRO A 10 -29.84 4.12 -10.48
N ILE A 11 -28.99 3.24 -10.98
CA ILE A 11 -27.76 3.61 -11.70
C ILE A 11 -28.06 3.85 -13.19
N ASP A 12 -27.41 4.87 -13.79
CA ASP A 12 -27.46 5.04 -15.25
C ASP A 12 -26.81 3.81 -15.94
N PRO A 13 -27.49 3.19 -16.90
CA PRO A 13 -26.94 2.06 -17.64
C PRO A 13 -25.55 2.32 -18.25
N LYS A 14 -25.24 3.54 -18.65
CA LYS A 14 -23.93 3.91 -19.21
C LYS A 14 -22.82 3.80 -18.16
N ASP A 15 -23.12 4.22 -16.93
CA ASP A 15 -22.17 4.16 -15.83
C ASP A 15 -21.96 2.72 -15.33
N PHE A 16 -23.05 1.94 -15.26
CA PHE A 16 -22.98 0.54 -14.86
C PHE A 16 -22.27 -0.34 -15.88
N PHE A 17 -22.62 -0.19 -17.18
CA PHE A 17 -22.00 -1.01 -18.24
C PHE A 17 -20.59 -0.57 -18.62
N GLY A 18 -20.24 0.67 -18.31
CA GLY A 18 -18.94 1.26 -18.58
C GLY A 18 -18.65 1.47 -20.08
N PRO A 19 -17.50 2.08 -20.41
CA PRO A 19 -17.11 2.33 -21.80
C PRO A 19 -17.11 1.04 -22.63
N HIS A 20 -17.76 1.09 -23.81
CA HIS A 20 -17.88 -0.07 -24.74
C HIS A 20 -18.44 -1.35 -24.10
N ASN A 21 -19.33 -1.22 -23.11
CA ASN A 21 -19.93 -2.35 -22.38
C ASN A 21 -18.89 -3.29 -21.72
N LYS A 22 -17.79 -2.73 -21.24
CA LYS A 22 -16.66 -3.48 -20.70
C LYS A 22 -17.06 -4.30 -19.47
N ASN A 23 -17.92 -3.76 -18.61
CA ASN A 23 -18.38 -4.40 -17.40
C ASN A 23 -19.28 -5.61 -17.68
N ILE A 24 -20.11 -5.54 -18.74
CA ILE A 24 -20.88 -6.69 -19.23
C ILE A 24 -19.97 -7.82 -19.77
N LYS A 25 -18.87 -7.44 -20.43
CA LYS A 25 -17.89 -8.44 -20.88
C LYS A 25 -17.25 -9.15 -19.68
N ALA A 26 -16.90 -8.41 -18.63
CA ALA A 26 -16.37 -8.98 -17.39
C ALA A 26 -17.39 -9.95 -16.72
N LEU A 27 -18.67 -9.57 -16.65
CA LEU A 27 -19.74 -10.45 -16.17
C LEU A 27 -19.83 -11.76 -17.00
N LYS A 28 -19.82 -11.68 -18.31
CA LYS A 28 -19.85 -12.85 -19.20
C LYS A 28 -18.63 -13.76 -19.05
N THR A 29 -17.45 -13.18 -18.80
CA THR A 29 -16.22 -13.96 -18.58
C THR A 29 -16.23 -14.70 -17.25
N ASN A 30 -16.82 -14.12 -16.20
CA ASN A 30 -16.89 -14.74 -14.88
C ASN A 30 -18.05 -15.74 -14.76
N PHE A 31 -19.04 -15.66 -15.64
CA PHE A 31 -20.20 -16.57 -15.68
C PHE A 31 -20.35 -17.18 -17.08
N PRO A 32 -19.41 -18.04 -17.53
CA PRO A 32 -19.40 -18.59 -18.88
C PRO A 32 -20.60 -19.49 -19.19
N ASP A 33 -21.17 -20.12 -18.18
CA ASP A 33 -22.32 -21.05 -18.30
C ASP A 33 -23.67 -20.32 -18.37
N LEU A 34 -23.68 -18.97 -18.17
CA LEU A 34 -24.86 -18.15 -18.26
C LEU A 34 -24.97 -17.38 -19.59
N LYS A 35 -26.13 -17.40 -20.22
CA LYS A 35 -26.44 -16.51 -21.33
C LYS A 35 -26.92 -15.16 -20.80
N ILE A 36 -26.04 -14.14 -20.79
CA ILE A 36 -26.30 -12.81 -20.24
C ILE A 36 -26.61 -11.83 -21.38
N VAL A 37 -27.75 -11.12 -21.30
CA VAL A 37 -28.19 -10.09 -22.26
C VAL A 37 -28.55 -8.83 -21.48
N ALA A 38 -27.92 -7.71 -21.81
CA ALA A 38 -28.22 -6.39 -21.24
C ALA A 38 -29.10 -5.58 -22.20
N ARG A 39 -30.20 -4.99 -21.70
CA ARG A 39 -31.06 -4.07 -22.44
C ARG A 39 -31.60 -2.96 -21.53
N GLY A 40 -31.28 -1.71 -21.85
CA GLY A 40 -31.66 -0.57 -21.02
C GLY A 40 -31.16 -0.71 -19.61
N ASN A 41 -32.02 -0.63 -18.62
CA ASN A 41 -31.72 -0.75 -17.20
C ASN A 41 -31.88 -2.20 -16.64
N GLN A 42 -31.91 -3.22 -17.51
CA GLN A 42 -32.13 -4.60 -17.13
C GLN A 42 -31.05 -5.53 -17.70
N ILE A 43 -30.68 -6.49 -16.87
CA ILE A 43 -29.85 -7.64 -17.26
C ILE A 43 -30.73 -8.87 -17.20
N LYS A 44 -30.87 -9.57 -18.34
CA LYS A 44 -31.54 -10.86 -18.43
C LYS A 44 -30.47 -11.95 -18.48
N ALA A 45 -30.59 -12.93 -17.62
CA ALA A 45 -29.70 -14.08 -17.59
C ALA A 45 -30.48 -15.38 -17.65
N PHE A 46 -29.92 -16.37 -18.36
CA PHE A 46 -30.49 -17.70 -18.52
C PHE A 46 -29.46 -18.75 -18.15
N GLY A 47 -29.82 -19.72 -17.30
CA GLY A 47 -28.93 -20.76 -16.86
C GLY A 47 -29.47 -21.64 -15.74
N LYS A 48 -28.57 -22.18 -14.91
CA LYS A 48 -28.95 -22.96 -13.72
C LYS A 48 -29.32 -22.02 -12.57
N HIS A 49 -30.16 -22.48 -11.65
CA HIS A 49 -30.65 -21.70 -10.51
C HIS A 49 -29.55 -21.12 -9.65
N ASP A 50 -28.56 -21.94 -9.31
CA ASP A 50 -27.44 -21.52 -8.43
C ASP A 50 -26.59 -20.43 -9.06
N ASP A 51 -26.24 -20.59 -10.34
CA ASP A 51 -25.46 -19.60 -11.10
C ASP A 51 -26.21 -18.28 -11.27
N LEU A 52 -27.54 -18.32 -11.48
CA LEU A 52 -28.40 -17.15 -11.58
C LEU A 52 -28.52 -16.41 -10.24
N THR A 53 -28.56 -17.15 -9.14
CA THR A 53 -28.61 -16.58 -7.79
C THR A 53 -27.29 -15.90 -7.44
N GLU A 54 -26.17 -16.51 -7.77
CA GLU A 54 -24.85 -15.91 -7.58
C GLU A 54 -24.66 -14.65 -8.45
N LEU A 55 -25.06 -14.71 -9.72
CA LEU A 55 -25.01 -13.55 -10.62
C LEU A 55 -25.80 -12.36 -10.04
N GLU A 56 -27.04 -12.59 -9.56
CA GLU A 56 -27.86 -11.54 -8.94
C GLU A 56 -27.20 -10.95 -7.72
N LEU A 57 -26.63 -11.77 -6.86
CA LEU A 57 -25.90 -11.34 -5.66
C LEU A 57 -24.70 -10.46 -6.03
N ARG A 58 -23.94 -10.84 -7.06
CA ARG A 58 -22.81 -10.06 -7.57
C ARG A 58 -23.25 -8.72 -8.18
N ILE A 59 -24.32 -8.71 -8.98
CA ILE A 59 -24.85 -7.48 -9.56
C ILE A 59 -25.34 -6.53 -8.46
N ASN A 60 -26.09 -7.01 -7.47
CA ASN A 60 -26.56 -6.20 -6.35
C ASN A 60 -25.40 -5.60 -5.54
N LYS A 61 -24.30 -6.32 -5.40
CA LYS A 61 -23.08 -5.79 -4.78
C LYS A 61 -22.45 -4.66 -5.60
N ILE A 62 -22.36 -4.83 -6.92
CA ILE A 62 -21.85 -3.78 -7.83
C ILE A 62 -22.73 -2.54 -7.73
N ILE A 63 -24.06 -2.71 -7.69
CA ILE A 63 -25.03 -1.61 -7.52
C ILE A 63 -24.78 -0.89 -6.19
N SER A 64 -24.74 -1.63 -5.08
CA SER A 64 -24.51 -1.08 -3.74
C SER A 64 -23.17 -0.34 -3.65
N TYR A 65 -22.15 -0.88 -4.29
CA TYR A 65 -20.83 -0.27 -4.38
C TYR A 65 -20.87 1.06 -5.14
N PHE A 66 -21.47 1.08 -6.33
CA PHE A 66 -21.61 2.30 -7.15
C PHE A 66 -22.41 3.39 -6.42
N LEU A 67 -23.53 3.04 -5.81
CA LEU A 67 -24.34 3.99 -5.03
C LEU A 67 -23.57 4.62 -3.87
N LYS A 68 -22.64 3.89 -3.29
CA LYS A 68 -21.85 4.37 -2.17
C LYS A 68 -20.63 5.21 -2.58
N TYR A 69 -20.00 4.90 -3.71
CA TYR A 69 -18.71 5.47 -4.11
C TYR A 69 -18.74 6.24 -5.41
N ASN A 70 -19.81 6.13 -6.21
CA ASN A 70 -20.02 6.75 -7.51
C ASN A 70 -18.88 6.51 -8.52
N ILE A 71 -18.16 5.39 -8.40
CA ILE A 71 -17.04 4.98 -9.25
C ILE A 71 -17.07 3.46 -9.43
N LEU A 72 -16.84 2.99 -10.68
CA LEU A 72 -16.63 1.59 -11.02
C LEU A 72 -15.39 1.50 -11.92
N SER A 73 -14.22 1.24 -11.34
CA SER A 73 -13.01 0.91 -12.10
C SER A 73 -12.93 -0.58 -12.44
N ASP A 74 -12.10 -0.92 -13.43
CA ASP A 74 -11.92 -2.30 -13.87
C ASP A 74 -11.52 -3.25 -12.74
N ASN A 75 -10.59 -2.82 -11.89
CA ASN A 75 -10.10 -3.61 -10.75
C ASN A 75 -11.20 -3.82 -9.69
N GLU A 76 -12.09 -2.85 -9.54
CA GLU A 76 -13.20 -2.93 -8.58
C GLU A 76 -14.24 -3.93 -9.05
N ILE A 77 -14.59 -3.92 -10.33
CA ILE A 77 -15.54 -4.87 -10.92
C ILE A 77 -14.98 -6.28 -10.86
N GLU A 78 -13.72 -6.49 -11.26
CA GLU A 78 -13.07 -7.79 -11.18
C GLU A 78 -13.06 -8.32 -9.73
N THR A 79 -12.75 -7.47 -8.77
CA THR A 79 -12.76 -7.80 -7.34
C THR A 79 -14.17 -8.19 -6.85
N LEU A 80 -15.20 -7.43 -7.24
CA LEU A 80 -16.58 -7.69 -6.84
C LEU A 80 -17.15 -8.96 -7.49
N LEU A 81 -16.63 -9.35 -8.65
CA LEU A 81 -17.05 -10.56 -9.36
C LEU A 81 -16.36 -11.84 -8.85
N THR A 82 -15.10 -11.76 -8.40
CA THR A 82 -14.27 -12.94 -8.10
C THR A 82 -14.17 -13.30 -6.63
N LYS A 83 -14.40 -12.35 -5.69
CA LYS A 83 -14.18 -12.59 -4.25
C LYS A 83 -15.41 -13.07 -3.50
N SER A 84 -15.20 -13.94 -2.50
CA SER A 84 -16.21 -14.43 -1.57
C SER A 84 -16.74 -13.32 -0.63
N ASP A 85 -17.92 -13.54 -0.02
CA ASP A 85 -18.57 -12.55 0.87
C ASP A 85 -17.72 -12.18 2.09
N LEU A 86 -16.99 -13.11 2.64
CA LEU A 86 -16.04 -12.89 3.74
C LEU A 86 -14.87 -11.96 3.34
N GLU A 87 -14.47 -11.97 2.06
CA GLU A 87 -13.42 -11.11 1.54
C GLU A 87 -13.95 -9.72 1.13
N LEU A 88 -15.25 -9.62 0.83
CA LEU A 88 -15.90 -8.36 0.41
C LEU A 88 -16.29 -7.46 1.60
N ASP A 89 -16.60 -8.02 2.76
CA ASP A 89 -16.82 -7.24 3.99
C ASP A 89 -15.54 -6.51 4.44
N THR A 90 -14.38 -7.10 4.19
CA THR A 90 -13.10 -6.41 4.35
C THR A 90 -12.86 -5.33 3.28
N SER A 91 -13.48 -5.45 2.07
CA SER A 91 -13.36 -4.46 0.99
C SER A 91 -14.17 -3.17 1.24
N ASN A 92 -15.24 -3.22 2.03
CA ASN A 92 -16.01 -2.02 2.41
C ASN A 92 -15.15 -1.01 3.20
N ASP A 93 -14.14 -1.48 3.89
CA ASP A 93 -13.18 -0.65 4.62
C ASP A 93 -11.99 -0.21 3.75
N SER A 94 -11.72 -0.88 2.61
CA SER A 94 -10.60 -0.56 1.70
C SER A 94 -10.74 0.81 1.02
N HIS A 95 -11.97 1.36 0.97
CA HIS A 95 -12.26 2.65 0.34
C HIS A 95 -12.27 3.82 1.31
N LYS A 96 -12.19 3.58 2.61
CA LYS A 96 -12.06 4.68 3.58
C LYS A 96 -10.74 5.40 3.33
N PRO A 97 -10.76 6.74 3.15
CA PRO A 97 -9.54 7.50 3.00
C PRO A 97 -8.67 7.34 4.25
N ILE A 98 -7.37 7.15 4.05
CA ILE A 98 -6.39 7.25 5.14
C ILE A 98 -6.36 8.69 5.59
N LEU A 99 -6.21 9.61 4.63
CA LEU A 99 -6.25 11.06 4.86
C LEU A 99 -6.56 11.82 3.55
N HIS A 100 -6.92 13.09 3.68
CA HIS A 100 -6.95 14.03 2.57
C HIS A 100 -5.62 14.79 2.53
N GLY A 101 -4.90 14.66 1.42
CA GLY A 101 -3.63 15.33 1.15
C GLY A 101 -3.81 16.74 0.61
N VAL A 102 -2.77 17.24 -0.06
CA VAL A 102 -2.76 18.57 -0.67
C VAL A 102 -3.80 18.66 -1.79
N SER A 103 -4.43 19.82 -1.93
CA SER A 103 -5.47 20.09 -2.96
C SER A 103 -6.66 19.11 -2.93
N GLY A 104 -6.99 18.57 -1.75
CA GLY A 104 -8.12 17.64 -1.60
C GLY A 104 -7.85 16.21 -2.12
N ARG A 105 -6.62 15.89 -2.51
CA ARG A 105 -6.25 14.56 -2.99
C ARG A 105 -6.58 13.48 -1.95
N VAL A 106 -7.44 12.54 -2.32
CA VAL A 106 -7.81 11.42 -1.45
C VAL A 106 -6.68 10.38 -1.44
N ILE A 107 -6.10 10.13 -0.28
CA ILE A 107 -5.09 9.10 -0.06
C ILE A 107 -5.76 7.91 0.62
N LYS A 108 -5.80 6.78 -0.08
CA LYS A 108 -6.47 5.54 0.35
C LYS A 108 -5.62 4.32 0.01
N ALA A 109 -5.90 3.19 0.64
CA ALA A 109 -5.36 1.91 0.19
C ALA A 109 -5.86 1.62 -1.23
N ARG A 110 -4.97 1.18 -2.10
CA ARG A 110 -5.26 0.83 -3.49
C ARG A 110 -5.30 -0.68 -3.72
N THR A 111 -4.76 -1.45 -2.76
CA THR A 111 -4.71 -2.91 -2.81
C THR A 111 -5.11 -3.49 -1.46
N LEU A 112 -5.47 -4.77 -1.46
CA LEU A 112 -5.84 -5.48 -0.23
C LEU A 112 -4.67 -5.57 0.76
N ASN A 113 -3.46 -5.77 0.26
CA ASN A 113 -2.32 -5.88 1.16
C ASN A 113 -1.91 -4.51 1.74
N GLN A 114 -2.11 -3.40 1.01
CA GLN A 114 -2.03 -2.06 1.61
C GLN A 114 -3.09 -1.88 2.72
N ARG A 115 -4.29 -2.44 2.55
CA ARG A 115 -5.31 -2.44 3.62
C ARG A 115 -4.86 -3.23 4.83
N LYS A 116 -4.28 -4.41 4.63
CA LYS A 116 -3.71 -5.20 5.74
C LYS A 116 -2.64 -4.44 6.52
N ILE A 117 -1.83 -3.57 5.86
CA ILE A 117 -0.91 -2.67 6.59
C ILE A 117 -1.69 -1.76 7.52
N ILE A 118 -2.74 -1.10 7.04
CA ILE A 118 -3.57 -0.19 7.85
C ILE A 118 -4.13 -0.93 9.06
N ASP A 119 -4.74 -2.09 8.83
CA ASP A 119 -5.37 -2.88 9.89
C ASP A 119 -4.35 -3.42 10.89
N SER A 120 -3.16 -3.80 10.40
CA SER A 120 -2.06 -4.25 11.26
C SER A 120 -1.54 -3.13 12.15
N VAL A 121 -1.39 -1.90 11.64
CA VAL A 121 -0.95 -0.72 12.43
C VAL A 121 -1.97 -0.34 13.50
N MET A 122 -3.26 -0.56 13.23
CA MET A 122 -4.30 -0.30 14.24
C MET A 122 -4.22 -1.27 15.42
N LYS A 123 -3.81 -2.52 15.17
CA LYS A 123 -3.78 -3.61 16.15
C LYS A 123 -2.44 -3.80 16.84
N ASN A 124 -1.34 -3.36 16.23
CA ASN A 124 0.02 -3.62 16.70
C ASN A 124 0.78 -2.32 16.90
N ASP A 125 1.81 -2.36 17.73
CA ASP A 125 2.70 -1.23 17.96
C ASP A 125 3.84 -1.18 16.96
N MET A 126 4.21 -2.34 16.40
CA MET A 126 5.24 -2.46 15.38
C MET A 126 4.72 -3.28 14.20
N VAL A 127 4.97 -2.82 12.97
CA VAL A 127 4.54 -3.51 11.75
C VAL A 127 5.69 -3.58 10.75
N PHE A 128 5.94 -4.79 10.25
CA PHE A 128 6.81 -5.02 9.11
C PHE A 128 5.95 -5.13 7.84
N ALA A 129 6.19 -4.24 6.87
CA ALA A 129 5.57 -4.27 5.55
C ALA A 129 6.62 -4.70 4.52
N ILE A 130 6.53 -5.94 4.06
CA ILE A 130 7.55 -6.62 3.27
C ILE A 130 7.02 -6.93 1.88
N GLY A 131 7.78 -6.63 0.84
CA GLY A 131 7.38 -6.97 -0.53
C GLY A 131 8.09 -6.13 -1.59
N PRO A 132 7.77 -6.35 -2.89
CA PRO A 132 8.44 -5.72 -4.00
C PRO A 132 8.38 -4.20 -4.00
N ALA A 133 9.34 -3.54 -4.64
CA ALA A 133 9.32 -2.10 -4.86
C ALA A 133 8.10 -1.68 -5.70
N GLY A 134 7.54 -0.49 -5.41
CA GLY A 134 6.37 0.03 -6.12
C GLY A 134 5.02 -0.48 -5.63
N THR A 135 4.97 -1.24 -4.54
CA THR A 135 3.73 -1.68 -3.88
C THR A 135 3.14 -0.65 -2.91
N GLY A 136 3.79 0.51 -2.74
CA GLY A 136 3.31 1.62 -1.92
C GLY A 136 3.47 1.44 -0.41
N LYS A 137 4.34 0.55 0.06
CA LYS A 137 4.61 0.30 1.49
C LYS A 137 4.94 1.58 2.25
N THR A 138 5.98 2.28 1.82
CA THR A 138 6.48 3.51 2.44
C THR A 138 5.45 4.62 2.36
N TYR A 139 4.82 4.82 1.21
CA TYR A 139 3.77 5.82 1.01
C TYR A 139 2.57 5.61 1.93
N THR A 140 2.10 4.35 2.07
CA THR A 140 1.03 3.98 2.99
C THR A 140 1.43 4.22 4.45
N GLY A 141 2.66 3.86 4.81
CA GLY A 141 3.21 4.12 6.16
C GLY A 141 3.25 5.61 6.49
N ILE A 142 3.75 6.44 5.57
CA ILE A 142 3.80 7.91 5.76
C ILE A 142 2.38 8.49 5.86
N ALA A 143 1.43 8.01 5.06
CA ALA A 143 0.04 8.45 5.15
C ALA A 143 -0.57 8.15 6.54
N LEU A 144 -0.28 6.98 7.11
CA LEU A 144 -0.71 6.62 8.47
C LEU A 144 -0.05 7.49 9.53
N ALA A 145 1.24 7.80 9.38
CA ALA A 145 1.97 8.68 10.28
C ALA A 145 1.40 10.10 10.27
N VAL A 146 1.15 10.65 9.08
CA VAL A 146 0.53 11.98 8.93
C VAL A 146 -0.88 12.01 9.50
N LYS A 147 -1.68 10.95 9.31
CA LYS A 147 -2.99 10.82 9.94
C LYS A 147 -2.89 10.81 11.46
N ALA A 148 -1.97 10.02 12.02
CA ALA A 148 -1.75 9.95 13.46
C ALA A 148 -1.32 11.29 14.06
N LEU A 149 -0.45 12.04 13.36
CA LEU A 149 -0.06 13.40 13.76
C LEU A 149 -1.23 14.39 13.69
N LYS A 150 -2.01 14.38 12.60
CA LYS A 150 -3.21 15.23 12.44
C LYS A 150 -4.24 14.97 13.53
N ASN A 151 -4.41 13.70 13.92
CA ASN A 151 -5.33 13.28 14.98
C ASN A 151 -4.76 13.45 16.42
N LYS A 152 -3.53 13.97 16.55
CA LYS A 152 -2.82 14.15 17.83
C LYS A 152 -2.58 12.82 18.60
N ASN A 153 -2.60 11.69 17.90
CA ASN A 153 -2.28 10.38 18.50
C ASN A 153 -0.77 10.27 18.79
N VAL A 154 0.05 11.00 18.04
CA VAL A 154 1.49 11.13 18.24
C VAL A 154 1.88 12.60 18.18
N LYS A 155 3.03 12.94 18.77
CA LYS A 155 3.58 14.31 18.77
C LYS A 155 4.59 14.53 17.65
N LYS A 156 5.22 13.45 17.17
CA LYS A 156 6.31 13.52 16.18
C LYS A 156 6.15 12.43 15.12
N ILE A 157 6.68 12.71 13.93
CA ILE A 157 6.95 11.72 12.89
C ILE A 157 8.47 11.64 12.71
N ILE A 158 9.02 10.43 12.70
CA ILE A 158 10.44 10.20 12.48
C ILE A 158 10.57 9.23 11.29
N LEU A 159 11.18 9.72 10.23
CA LEU A 159 11.46 8.95 9.03
C LEU A 159 12.95 8.69 8.95
N THR A 160 13.32 7.45 8.76
CA THR A 160 14.72 7.06 8.69
C THR A 160 14.98 6.02 7.60
N ARG A 161 16.17 6.05 7.07
CA ARG A 161 16.68 5.11 6.06
C ARG A 161 18.12 4.70 6.40
N PRO A 162 18.52 3.45 6.10
CA PRO A 162 19.94 3.10 6.11
C PRO A 162 20.66 3.98 5.06
N ALA A 163 21.75 4.59 5.44
CA ALA A 163 22.66 5.19 4.49
C ALA A 163 23.51 4.06 3.89
N ILE A 164 23.30 3.75 2.62
CA ILE A 164 24.12 2.78 1.88
C ILE A 164 24.82 3.54 0.77
N GLU A 165 26.09 3.34 0.69
CA GLU A 165 26.88 3.73 -0.48
C GLU A 165 26.55 2.75 -1.62
N ALA A 166 25.54 3.03 -2.43
CA ALA A 166 25.20 2.25 -3.61
C ALA A 166 26.26 2.46 -4.70
N GLY A 167 27.45 1.93 -4.50
CA GLY A 167 28.56 2.01 -5.48
C GLY A 167 29.21 3.39 -5.65
N GLU A 168 28.64 4.45 -5.11
CA GLU A 168 29.22 5.79 -5.10
C GLU A 168 29.73 6.10 -3.70
N ASN A 169 31.02 6.28 -3.56
CA ASN A 169 31.63 6.65 -2.27
C ASN A 169 31.11 8.04 -1.86
N LEU A 170 30.29 8.10 -0.82
CA LEU A 170 29.82 9.35 -0.21
C LEU A 170 30.95 10.36 0.07
N GLY A 171 32.20 9.86 0.20
CA GLY A 171 33.39 10.67 0.35
C GLY A 171 33.68 11.64 -0.80
N PHE A 172 33.22 11.37 -2.01
CA PHE A 172 33.47 12.22 -3.20
C PHE A 172 32.42 13.32 -3.42
N LEU A 173 31.28 13.29 -2.72
CA LEU A 173 30.30 14.36 -2.83
C LEU A 173 30.74 15.59 -2.01
N PRO A 174 30.63 16.82 -2.55
CA PRO A 174 30.91 18.04 -1.81
C PRO A 174 29.82 18.29 -0.75
N GLY A 175 30.17 19.03 0.31
CA GLY A 175 29.25 19.39 1.37
C GLY A 175 29.42 18.57 2.67
N ASP A 176 28.64 18.91 3.68
CA ASP A 176 28.65 18.21 4.95
C ASP A 176 27.91 16.83 4.84
N LEU A 177 27.96 16.03 5.90
CA LEU A 177 27.36 14.70 5.90
C LEU A 177 25.84 14.73 5.62
N LYS A 178 25.17 15.80 6.04
CA LYS A 178 23.74 15.99 5.84
C LYS A 178 23.42 16.24 4.37
N ASP A 179 24.17 17.15 3.73
CA ASP A 179 24.02 17.48 2.31
C ASP A 179 24.23 16.25 1.41
N LYS A 180 25.18 15.42 1.77
CA LYS A 180 25.48 14.15 1.05
C LYS A 180 24.37 13.12 1.16
N LEU A 181 23.62 13.10 2.27
CA LEU A 181 22.58 12.13 2.54
C LEU A 181 21.18 12.59 2.10
N ASP A 182 20.97 13.91 1.93
CA ASP A 182 19.67 14.47 1.52
C ASP A 182 19.09 13.87 0.23
N PRO A 183 19.86 13.59 -0.84
CA PRO A 183 19.32 12.94 -2.03
C PRO A 183 18.67 11.56 -1.75
N TYR A 184 19.23 10.80 -0.83
CA TYR A 184 18.69 9.49 -0.45
C TYR A 184 17.39 9.59 0.35
N MET A 185 17.14 10.73 0.99
CA MET A 185 15.93 11.01 1.76
C MET A 185 14.81 11.64 0.91
N GLN A 186 15.12 12.07 -0.34
CA GLN A 186 14.18 12.75 -1.23
C GLN A 186 12.84 12.03 -1.41
N PRO A 187 12.77 10.68 -1.57
CA PRO A 187 11.50 9.98 -1.70
C PRO A 187 10.58 10.12 -0.48
N LEU A 188 11.14 10.30 0.72
CA LEU A 188 10.40 10.54 1.95
C LEU A 188 9.81 11.95 1.95
N TYR A 189 10.61 12.96 1.56
CA TYR A 189 10.13 14.35 1.39
C TYR A 189 9.01 14.43 0.36
N ASP A 190 9.15 13.76 -0.80
CA ASP A 190 8.15 13.80 -1.85
C ASP A 190 6.82 13.19 -1.42
N SER A 191 6.87 12.09 -0.65
CA SER A 191 5.67 11.52 -0.05
C SER A 191 4.99 12.46 0.93
N LEU A 192 5.74 13.19 1.75
CA LEU A 192 5.19 14.19 2.68
C LEU A 192 4.57 15.39 1.96
N LYS A 193 5.18 15.86 0.86
CA LYS A 193 4.65 16.97 0.03
C LYS A 193 3.28 16.66 -0.57
N ASP A 194 2.99 15.41 -0.87
CA ASP A 194 1.66 14.99 -1.32
C ASP A 194 0.57 15.11 -0.22
N MET A 195 0.99 15.07 1.05
CA MET A 195 0.11 14.90 2.22
C MET A 195 -0.03 16.15 3.08
N ILE A 196 0.97 17.02 3.05
CA ILE A 196 1.07 18.20 3.90
C ILE A 196 1.39 19.43 3.02
N PRO A 197 0.62 20.53 3.13
CA PRO A 197 0.93 21.78 2.43
C PRO A 197 2.35 22.27 2.70
N ALA A 198 3.01 22.82 1.69
CA ALA A 198 4.44 23.18 1.72
C ALA A 198 4.83 24.03 2.92
N GLU A 199 4.09 25.11 3.20
CA GLU A 199 4.32 26.01 4.33
C GLU A 199 4.27 25.27 5.67
N LYS A 200 3.27 24.37 5.82
CA LYS A 200 3.10 23.59 7.04
C LYS A 200 4.17 22.53 7.19
N LEU A 201 4.59 21.89 6.08
CA LEU A 201 5.67 20.91 6.08
C LEU A 201 6.98 21.57 6.49
N LYS A 202 7.30 22.75 5.93
CA LYS A 202 8.48 23.53 6.29
C LYS A 202 8.51 23.81 7.79
N LYS A 203 7.41 24.33 8.36
CA LYS A 203 7.30 24.58 9.80
C LYS A 203 7.47 23.31 10.63
N TYR A 204 6.88 22.17 10.22
CA TYR A 204 7.01 20.92 10.95
C TYR A 204 8.44 20.37 10.96
N LEU A 205 9.23 20.64 9.90
CA LEU A 205 10.65 20.28 9.83
C LEU A 205 11.49 21.20 10.71
N GLU A 206 11.23 22.52 10.68
CA GLU A 206 11.92 23.51 11.52
C GLU A 206 11.65 23.29 13.01
N ASP A 207 10.40 23.00 13.40
CA ASP A 207 9.98 22.71 14.78
C ASP A 207 10.34 21.29 15.22
N GLU A 208 11.01 20.48 14.39
CA GLU A 208 11.34 19.07 14.62
C GLU A 208 10.12 18.17 14.95
N VAL A 209 8.92 18.59 14.55
CA VAL A 209 7.70 17.76 14.60
C VAL A 209 7.78 16.62 13.60
N ILE A 210 8.42 16.87 12.45
CA ILE A 210 8.80 15.86 11.47
C ILE A 210 10.32 15.86 11.36
N GLN A 211 10.92 14.70 11.62
CA GLN A 211 12.36 14.48 11.51
C GLN A 211 12.63 13.49 10.40
N ILE A 212 13.58 13.81 9.52
CA ILE A 212 14.09 12.91 8.48
C ILE A 212 15.59 12.80 8.70
N ALA A 213 16.06 11.61 9.01
CA ALA A 213 17.45 11.41 9.36
C ALA A 213 17.94 9.98 9.03
N PRO A 214 19.21 9.80 8.71
CA PRO A 214 19.82 8.49 8.54
C PRO A 214 19.66 7.60 9.77
N LEU A 215 19.59 6.29 9.57
CA LEU A 215 19.40 5.31 10.64
C LEU A 215 20.45 5.41 11.77
N ALA A 216 21.67 5.77 11.43
CA ALA A 216 22.76 5.94 12.39
C ALA A 216 22.44 6.97 13.49
N PHE A 217 21.66 8.00 13.16
CA PHE A 217 21.26 9.07 14.08
C PHE A 217 20.18 8.64 15.09
N MET A 218 19.66 7.42 14.95
CA MET A 218 18.73 6.83 15.93
C MET A 218 19.45 6.20 17.13
N ARG A 219 20.76 6.01 17.03
CA ARG A 219 21.55 5.38 18.11
C ARG A 219 21.51 6.23 19.39
N GLY A 220 21.28 5.59 20.53
CA GLY A 220 21.25 6.24 21.84
C GLY A 220 19.97 7.04 22.14
N ARG A 221 19.03 7.14 21.18
CA ARG A 221 17.75 7.83 21.38
C ARG A 221 16.71 6.88 21.97
N THR A 222 15.72 7.46 22.68
CA THR A 222 14.44 6.82 22.99
C THR A 222 13.37 7.62 22.24
N LEU A 223 12.57 6.94 21.43
CA LEU A 223 11.60 7.57 20.55
C LEU A 223 10.21 7.48 21.18
N ASP A 224 9.84 8.49 21.96
CA ASP A 224 8.57 8.58 22.66
C ASP A 224 7.53 9.40 21.89
N HIS A 225 6.25 9.03 22.04
CA HIS A 225 5.12 9.75 21.45
C HIS A 225 5.25 10.01 19.95
N ALA A 226 5.82 9.06 19.23
CA ALA A 226 6.22 9.20 17.84
C ALA A 226 5.60 8.14 16.93
N PHE A 227 5.44 8.50 15.67
CA PHE A 227 5.24 7.52 14.60
C PHE A 227 6.55 7.41 13.82
N VAL A 228 7.17 6.26 13.86
CA VAL A 228 8.52 6.04 13.34
C VAL A 228 8.48 5.10 12.14
N ILE A 229 9.14 5.48 11.06
CA ILE A 229 9.23 4.68 9.85
C ILE A 229 10.69 4.43 9.51
N LEU A 230 11.07 3.16 9.41
CA LEU A 230 12.32 2.73 8.78
C LEU A 230 12.01 2.26 7.37
N ASP A 231 12.46 3.04 6.38
CA ASP A 231 12.36 2.67 4.97
C ASP A 231 13.62 1.94 4.49
N GLU A 232 13.50 1.08 3.47
CA GLU A 232 14.59 0.26 2.93
C GLU A 232 15.29 -0.61 3.98
N GLY A 233 14.50 -1.15 4.91
CA GLY A 233 15.01 -1.94 6.04
C GLY A 233 15.79 -3.21 5.65
N GLN A 234 15.63 -3.72 4.40
CA GLN A 234 16.43 -4.83 3.88
C GLN A 234 17.93 -4.50 3.84
N ASN A 235 18.23 -3.21 3.79
CA ASN A 235 19.59 -2.69 3.72
C ASN A 235 20.18 -2.39 5.11
N THR A 236 19.61 -2.93 6.17
CA THR A 236 20.19 -2.90 7.51
C THR A 236 20.93 -4.21 7.81
N THR A 237 22.00 -4.11 8.57
CA THR A 237 22.62 -5.28 9.19
C THR A 237 21.80 -5.74 10.42
N HIS A 238 22.06 -6.95 10.93
CA HIS A 238 21.48 -7.44 12.19
C HIS A 238 21.59 -6.42 13.34
N SER A 239 22.82 -5.91 13.57
CA SER A 239 23.08 -4.98 14.66
C SER A 239 22.35 -3.64 14.50
N GLN A 240 22.24 -3.12 13.27
CA GLN A 240 21.50 -1.91 12.97
C GLN A 240 19.99 -2.09 13.17
N MET A 241 19.43 -3.21 12.69
CA MET A 241 18.00 -3.52 12.90
C MET A 241 17.69 -3.66 14.38
N LYS A 242 18.46 -4.47 15.12
CA LYS A 242 18.29 -4.62 16.57
C LYS A 242 18.42 -3.29 17.29
N MET A 243 19.44 -2.49 16.96
CA MET A 243 19.64 -1.14 17.52
C MET A 243 18.38 -0.30 17.31
N PHE A 244 17.82 -0.28 16.10
CA PHE A 244 16.64 0.55 15.77
C PHE A 244 15.38 0.08 16.49
N LEU A 245 15.05 -1.21 16.44
CA LEU A 245 13.86 -1.77 17.05
C LEU A 245 13.80 -1.51 18.57
N THR A 246 14.96 -1.50 19.21
CA THR A 246 15.09 -1.21 20.64
C THR A 246 15.03 0.29 20.99
N ARG A 247 14.82 1.17 20.02
CA ARG A 247 14.57 2.62 20.24
C ARG A 247 13.14 2.95 20.59
N MET A 248 12.24 1.98 20.46
CA MET A 248 10.82 2.18 20.72
C MET A 248 10.59 2.61 22.17
N GLY A 249 9.96 3.77 22.33
CA GLY A 249 9.58 4.34 23.60
C GLY A 249 8.06 4.29 23.85
N LYS A 250 7.59 5.08 24.79
CA LYS A 250 6.16 5.11 25.19
C LYS A 250 5.29 5.75 24.10
N ASN A 251 4.09 5.20 23.90
CA ASN A 251 3.09 5.73 22.96
C ASN A 251 3.65 5.94 21.54
N THR A 252 4.37 4.93 21.04
CA THR A 252 5.04 4.99 19.74
C THR A 252 4.55 3.87 18.85
N LYS A 253 4.42 4.16 17.55
CA LYS A 253 4.14 3.19 16.49
C LYS A 253 5.34 3.11 15.55
N PHE A 254 5.75 1.89 15.23
CA PHE A 254 6.83 1.61 14.28
C PHE A 254 6.29 0.95 13.01
N ILE A 255 6.74 1.43 11.85
CA ILE A 255 6.61 0.70 10.58
C ILE A 255 8.00 0.49 10.01
N ILE A 256 8.29 -0.74 9.64
CA ILE A 256 9.52 -1.13 8.95
C ILE A 256 9.14 -1.59 7.55
N THR A 257 9.59 -0.88 6.52
CA THR A 257 9.34 -1.26 5.12
C THR A 257 10.61 -1.83 4.51
N GLY A 258 10.45 -2.79 3.59
CA GLY A 258 11.59 -3.36 2.90
C GLY A 258 11.22 -4.29 1.75
N ASP A 259 12.17 -4.44 0.82
CA ASP A 259 12.12 -5.39 -0.28
C ASP A 259 13.26 -6.42 -0.12
N PRO A 260 12.98 -7.64 0.35
CA PRO A 260 14.02 -8.67 0.52
C PRO A 260 14.70 -9.10 -0.80
N GLY A 261 14.13 -8.72 -1.95
CA GLY A 261 14.72 -8.95 -3.27
C GLY A 261 15.75 -7.89 -3.70
N GLN A 262 15.79 -6.73 -3.03
CA GLN A 262 16.66 -5.61 -3.36
C GLN A 262 17.62 -5.29 -2.20
N VAL A 263 18.52 -6.24 -1.92
CA VAL A 263 19.52 -6.09 -0.86
C VAL A 263 20.83 -5.57 -1.45
N ASP A 264 21.20 -4.34 -1.08
CA ASP A 264 22.44 -3.67 -1.51
C ASP A 264 23.59 -3.81 -0.50
N LEU A 265 23.42 -4.68 0.51
CA LEU A 265 24.47 -4.98 1.48
C LEU A 265 25.64 -5.76 0.83
N PRO A 266 26.86 -5.66 1.37
CA PRO A 266 27.97 -6.51 0.96
C PRO A 266 27.60 -7.99 0.97
N ARG A 267 28.15 -8.79 0.03
CA ARG A 267 27.78 -10.20 -0.19
C ARG A 267 27.78 -11.08 1.06
N ASN A 268 28.59 -10.75 2.05
CA ASN A 268 28.72 -11.51 3.30
C ASN A 268 27.80 -10.99 4.43
N ALA A 269 27.01 -9.94 4.20
CA ALA A 269 26.14 -9.36 5.21
C ALA A 269 24.72 -9.92 5.10
N ILE A 270 24.18 -10.37 6.22
CA ILE A 270 22.80 -10.85 6.30
C ILE A 270 21.89 -9.63 6.51
N SER A 271 20.82 -9.56 5.72
CA SER A 271 19.82 -8.51 5.86
C SER A 271 19.08 -8.61 7.21
N GLY A 272 19.18 -7.55 8.01
CA GLY A 272 18.57 -7.50 9.34
C GLY A 272 17.04 -7.60 9.32
N ILE A 273 16.38 -7.18 8.25
CA ILE A 273 14.91 -7.31 8.14
C ILE A 273 14.49 -8.77 7.96
N LYS A 274 15.25 -9.57 7.17
CA LYS A 274 14.94 -10.99 6.96
C LYS A 274 14.99 -11.74 8.29
N GLU A 275 16.03 -11.49 9.07
CA GLU A 275 16.23 -12.11 10.37
C GLU A 275 15.20 -11.63 11.39
N ALA A 276 14.93 -10.32 11.47
CA ALA A 276 13.94 -9.76 12.38
C ALA A 276 12.54 -10.36 12.16
N VAL A 277 12.12 -10.51 10.91
CA VAL A 277 10.83 -11.13 10.55
C VAL A 277 10.75 -12.58 11.05
N LEU A 278 11.83 -13.36 10.91
CA LEU A 278 11.87 -14.76 11.39
C LEU A 278 11.80 -14.84 12.92
N ILE A 279 12.56 -14.00 13.61
CA ILE A 279 12.63 -14.02 15.08
C ILE A 279 11.34 -13.51 15.72
N LEU A 280 10.74 -12.45 15.14
CA LEU A 280 9.65 -11.69 15.76
C LEU A 280 8.25 -12.10 15.32
N LYS A 281 8.11 -13.04 14.39
CA LYS A 281 6.80 -13.43 13.78
C LYS A 281 5.70 -13.81 14.76
N ASN A 282 6.04 -14.31 15.94
CA ASN A 282 5.11 -14.75 16.98
C ASN A 282 5.10 -13.83 18.21
N THR A 283 5.71 -12.63 18.12
CA THR A 283 5.78 -11.69 19.24
C THR A 283 4.48 -10.86 19.30
N PRO A 284 3.74 -10.89 20.41
CA PRO A 284 2.54 -10.06 20.56
C PRO A 284 2.87 -8.57 20.36
N GLY A 285 1.98 -7.82 19.70
CA GLY A 285 2.18 -6.41 19.37
C GLY A 285 3.02 -6.15 18.13
N ILE A 286 3.50 -7.21 17.46
CA ILE A 286 4.22 -7.10 16.18
C ILE A 286 3.40 -7.74 15.06
N GLY A 287 3.10 -6.96 14.02
CA GLY A 287 2.44 -7.41 12.82
C GLY A 287 3.41 -7.56 11.64
N ILE A 288 3.20 -8.59 10.83
CA ILE A 288 3.95 -8.79 9.58
C ILE A 288 2.98 -8.88 8.42
N VAL A 289 3.17 -8.01 7.43
CA VAL A 289 2.33 -7.95 6.23
C VAL A 289 3.20 -8.14 5.01
N HIS A 290 2.87 -9.15 4.23
CA HIS A 290 3.52 -9.42 2.96
C HIS A 290 2.71 -8.82 1.80
N LEU A 291 3.40 -8.08 0.94
CA LEU A 291 2.90 -7.57 -0.32
C LEU A 291 3.56 -8.37 -1.45
N ASP A 292 2.87 -8.48 -2.56
CA ASP A 292 3.34 -9.24 -3.72
C ASP A 292 3.28 -8.42 -5.02
N GLU A 293 3.54 -9.07 -6.15
CA GLU A 293 3.56 -8.40 -7.46
C GLU A 293 2.18 -7.85 -7.88
N SER A 294 1.08 -8.39 -7.35
CA SER A 294 -0.27 -7.89 -7.61
C SER A 294 -0.50 -6.49 -7.01
N ASP A 295 0.25 -6.16 -5.94
CA ASP A 295 0.21 -4.85 -5.30
C ASP A 295 1.01 -3.77 -6.05
N VAL A 296 1.79 -4.14 -7.07
CA VAL A 296 2.67 -3.21 -7.78
C VAL A 296 1.86 -2.23 -8.62
N ILE A 297 1.82 -0.98 -8.17
CA ILE A 297 1.15 0.14 -8.83
C ILE A 297 2.18 0.87 -9.70
N ARG A 298 2.40 0.36 -10.91
CA ARG A 298 3.35 0.94 -11.88
C ARG A 298 2.69 1.20 -13.22
N ASN A 299 3.27 2.15 -13.97
CA ASN A 299 2.90 2.38 -15.36
C ASN A 299 3.01 1.06 -16.16
N LYS A 300 2.05 0.81 -17.05
CA LYS A 300 2.01 -0.42 -17.88
C LYS A 300 3.30 -0.62 -18.67
N LEU A 301 3.95 0.47 -19.13
CA LEU A 301 5.22 0.40 -19.85
C LEU A 301 6.36 -0.07 -18.92
N VAL A 302 6.42 0.43 -17.69
CA VAL A 302 7.44 0.02 -16.72
C VAL A 302 7.31 -1.46 -16.37
N LYS A 303 6.09 -2.00 -16.25
CA LYS A 303 5.88 -3.46 -16.09
C LYS A 303 6.46 -4.25 -17.26
N LYS A 304 6.25 -3.79 -18.50
CA LYS A 304 6.81 -4.43 -19.71
C LYS A 304 8.34 -4.39 -19.71
N ILE A 305 8.94 -3.26 -19.33
CA ILE A 305 10.41 -3.11 -19.26
C ILE A 305 10.98 -4.09 -18.23
N VAL A 306 10.44 -4.13 -17.00
CA VAL A 306 10.92 -5.04 -15.96
C VAL A 306 10.83 -6.51 -16.40
N ASN A 307 9.72 -6.90 -17.04
CA ASN A 307 9.57 -8.27 -17.55
C ASN A 307 10.56 -8.59 -18.67
N ALA A 308 10.86 -7.64 -19.55
CA ALA A 308 11.85 -7.83 -20.62
C ALA A 308 13.26 -8.08 -20.05
N TYR A 309 13.68 -7.31 -19.03
CA TYR A 309 14.97 -7.51 -18.38
C TYR A 309 15.06 -8.82 -17.59
N ARG A 310 13.98 -9.25 -16.92
CA ARG A 310 13.93 -10.56 -16.23
C ARG A 310 14.12 -11.75 -17.20
N ASN A 311 13.53 -11.67 -18.40
CA ASN A 311 13.63 -12.74 -19.38
C ASN A 311 15.05 -12.89 -19.95
N ILE A 312 15.87 -11.85 -19.97
CA ILE A 312 17.27 -11.91 -20.38
C ILE A 312 18.11 -12.64 -19.32
N GLY A 313 17.86 -12.39 -18.02
CA GLY A 313 18.59 -13.03 -16.92
C GLY A 313 18.30 -14.53 -16.72
N ASN A 314 17.19 -15.04 -17.27
CA ASN A 314 16.83 -16.46 -17.21
C ASN A 314 17.35 -17.27 -18.42
N ASN A 315 17.94 -16.61 -19.42
CA ASN A 315 18.49 -17.24 -20.64
C ASN A 315 20.03 -17.21 -20.67
N SER A 316 20.65 -16.80 -19.60
CA SER A 316 22.09 -16.85 -19.34
C SER A 316 22.36 -17.68 -18.06
#